data_116fcee3bb50400fb6bd81da451658a9
#
_entry.id   116fcee3bb50400fb6bd81da451658a9
#
_cell.length_a   1.000
_cell.length_b   1.000
_cell.length_c   1.000
_cell.angle_alpha   90.00
_cell.angle_beta   90.00
_cell.angle_gamma   90.00
#
_symmetry.space_group_name_H-M   'P 1'
#
loop_
_entity.id
_entity.type
_entity.pdbx_description
1 polymer ?
#
loop_
_entity_poly.entity_id
_entity_poly.type
_entity_poly.pdbx_seq_one_letter_code
_entity_poly.pdbx_strand_id
1 'polypeptide(L)'
;LTTDSMNYDRMKDIAYYFSGGMIEDTVNTLTSTWGQYTPKNNQALFSENVKLVQEKFVLTTDTLCYNTETYQADLVSPTTIVYEHETTILSSRGWYNTDTEKSMLLDRSKIIHTDGMTLTGDTIYYDKANGYGKVLGHIESVDSTNQITLYGNKSEMWEHDEHGYVTDS
;
A
#
# COMPACT_ATOMS: atom_id res chain seq x y z
N LEU A 1 1.82 -17.86 -12.68
CA LEU A 1 0.40 -17.51 -12.83
C LEU A 1 -0.41 -18.78 -12.99
N THR A 2 -1.42 -18.96 -12.18
CA THR A 2 -2.42 -20.02 -12.24
C THR A 2 -3.79 -19.38 -12.47
N THR A 3 -4.51 -19.84 -13.51
CA THR A 3 -5.87 -19.38 -13.83
C THR A 3 -6.56 -20.45 -14.67
N ASP A 4 -7.90 -20.53 -14.61
CA ASP A 4 -8.67 -21.47 -15.42
C ASP A 4 -8.73 -21.07 -16.90
N SER A 5 -8.55 -19.78 -17.20
CA SER A 5 -8.56 -19.27 -18.57
C SER A 5 -7.69 -18.03 -18.72
N MET A 6 -6.79 -18.05 -19.69
CA MET A 6 -6.00 -16.89 -20.09
C MET A 6 -6.20 -16.61 -21.57
N ASN A 7 -6.45 -15.36 -21.91
CA ASN A 7 -6.56 -14.89 -23.28
C ASN A 7 -5.38 -13.99 -23.62
N TYR A 8 -5.01 -13.97 -24.90
CA TYR A 8 -4.00 -13.08 -25.43
C TYR A 8 -4.50 -12.37 -26.68
N ASP A 9 -4.59 -11.03 -26.56
CA ASP A 9 -4.92 -10.18 -27.70
C ASP A 9 -3.63 -9.80 -28.43
N ARG A 10 -3.38 -10.43 -29.59
CA ARG A 10 -2.17 -10.20 -30.39
C ARG A 10 -2.10 -8.81 -31.01
N MET A 11 -3.23 -8.15 -31.24
CA MET A 11 -3.24 -6.81 -31.85
C MET A 11 -2.88 -5.74 -30.84
N LYS A 12 -3.26 -5.95 -29.59
CA LYS A 12 -2.97 -5.02 -28.48
C LYS A 12 -1.74 -5.41 -27.68
N ASP A 13 -1.23 -6.64 -27.89
CA ASP A 13 -0.16 -7.24 -27.09
C ASP A 13 -0.49 -7.25 -25.60
N ILE A 14 -1.66 -7.83 -25.26
CA ILE A 14 -2.20 -7.86 -23.90
C ILE A 14 -2.58 -9.28 -23.53
N ALA A 15 -2.08 -9.76 -22.38
CA ALA A 15 -2.54 -10.99 -21.75
C ALA A 15 -3.55 -10.65 -20.64
N TYR A 16 -4.66 -11.38 -20.54
CA TYR A 16 -5.66 -11.16 -19.49
C TYR A 16 -6.41 -12.42 -19.10
N TYR A 17 -6.92 -12.45 -17.88
CA TYR A 17 -7.86 -13.45 -17.35
C TYR A 17 -9.07 -12.75 -16.72
N PHE A 18 -10.19 -13.48 -16.58
CA PHE A 18 -11.46 -12.94 -16.07
C PHE A 18 -12.26 -13.92 -15.20
N SER A 19 -11.71 -15.09 -14.89
CA SER A 19 -12.37 -16.14 -14.10
C SER A 19 -11.64 -16.46 -12.80
N GLY A 20 -10.88 -15.50 -12.30
CA GLY A 20 -9.98 -15.70 -11.18
C GLY A 20 -8.59 -16.10 -11.62
N GLY A 21 -7.59 -15.56 -10.93
CA GLY A 21 -6.19 -15.87 -11.14
C GLY A 21 -5.38 -15.71 -9.87
N MET A 22 -4.29 -16.45 -9.81
CA MET A 22 -3.30 -16.41 -8.74
C MET A 22 -1.91 -16.28 -9.33
N ILE A 23 -1.17 -15.30 -8.86
CA ILE A 23 0.24 -15.11 -9.18
C ILE A 23 1.03 -15.35 -7.89
N GLU A 24 1.98 -16.26 -7.97
CA GLU A 24 2.87 -16.59 -6.86
C GLU A 24 4.32 -16.38 -7.29
N ASP A 25 5.11 -15.82 -6.40
CA ASP A 25 6.56 -15.87 -6.42
C ASP A 25 7.08 -16.40 -5.06
N THR A 26 8.36 -16.25 -4.78
CA THR A 26 8.99 -16.78 -3.56
C THR A 26 8.48 -16.15 -2.26
N VAL A 27 7.88 -14.97 -2.32
CA VAL A 27 7.49 -14.16 -1.12
C VAL A 27 6.08 -13.59 -1.22
N ASN A 28 5.48 -13.57 -2.42
CA ASN A 28 4.18 -12.94 -2.66
C ASN A 28 3.17 -13.93 -3.24
N THR A 29 1.93 -13.82 -2.79
CA THR A 29 0.77 -14.45 -3.43
C THR A 29 -0.27 -13.37 -3.70
N LEU A 30 -0.57 -13.13 -4.99
CA LEU A 30 -1.61 -12.19 -5.42
C LEU A 30 -2.77 -12.97 -6.04
N THR A 31 -3.98 -12.66 -5.59
CA THR A 31 -5.22 -13.20 -6.18
C THR A 31 -6.14 -12.07 -6.60
N SER A 32 -6.89 -12.26 -7.69
CA SER A 32 -7.95 -11.34 -8.14
C SER A 32 -8.92 -12.06 -9.05
N THR A 33 -10.12 -11.50 -9.27
CA THR A 33 -11.08 -12.05 -10.24
C THR A 33 -10.63 -11.78 -11.68
N TRP A 34 -10.14 -10.56 -11.92
CA TRP A 34 -9.67 -10.11 -13.23
C TRP A 34 -8.22 -9.62 -13.15
N GLY A 35 -7.46 -9.90 -14.20
CA GLY A 35 -6.09 -9.40 -14.33
C GLY A 35 -5.68 -9.22 -15.77
N GLN A 36 -4.84 -8.21 -16.02
CA GLN A 36 -4.27 -7.88 -17.32
C GLN A 36 -2.79 -7.57 -17.19
N TYR A 37 -2.00 -8.05 -18.14
CA TYR A 37 -0.60 -7.65 -18.27
C TYR A 37 -0.34 -7.08 -19.67
N THR A 38 0.33 -5.93 -19.70
CA THR A 38 0.71 -5.22 -20.92
C THR A 38 2.23 -5.17 -21.01
N PRO A 39 2.88 -6.05 -21.78
CA PRO A 39 4.35 -6.14 -21.87
C PRO A 39 5.01 -4.83 -22.31
N LYS A 40 4.37 -4.11 -23.23
CA LYS A 40 4.92 -2.87 -23.81
C LYS A 40 5.31 -1.80 -22.80
N ASN A 41 4.63 -1.74 -21.66
CA ASN A 41 4.87 -0.75 -20.59
C ASN A 41 5.13 -1.40 -19.23
N ASN A 42 5.31 -2.72 -19.21
CA ASN A 42 5.58 -3.51 -17.99
C ASN A 42 4.47 -3.36 -16.92
N GLN A 43 3.23 -3.07 -17.32
CA GLN A 43 2.13 -2.84 -16.41
C GLN A 43 1.24 -4.07 -16.28
N ALA A 44 0.95 -4.41 -15.02
CA ALA A 44 -0.08 -5.34 -14.62
C ALA A 44 -1.20 -4.58 -13.91
N LEU A 45 -2.44 -4.88 -14.28
CA LEU A 45 -3.64 -4.36 -13.65
C LEU A 45 -4.46 -5.52 -13.12
N PHE A 46 -4.82 -5.45 -11.84
CA PHE A 46 -5.65 -6.45 -11.16
C PHE A 46 -6.90 -5.77 -10.65
N SER A 47 -8.04 -6.40 -10.80
CA SER A 47 -9.29 -5.88 -10.26
C SER A 47 -10.25 -6.96 -9.80
N GLU A 48 -11.21 -6.55 -9.00
CA GLU A 48 -12.20 -7.35 -8.33
C GLU A 48 -11.60 -8.34 -7.32
N ASN A 49 -11.80 -8.05 -6.04
CA ASN A 49 -11.33 -8.87 -4.92
C ASN A 49 -9.81 -9.09 -4.91
N VAL A 50 -9.05 -8.04 -5.19
CA VAL A 50 -7.59 -8.12 -5.18
C VAL A 50 -7.10 -8.36 -3.75
N LYS A 51 -6.30 -9.40 -3.57
CA LYS A 51 -5.63 -9.71 -2.31
C LYS A 51 -4.18 -10.06 -2.59
N LEU A 52 -3.27 -9.31 -1.96
CA LEU A 52 -1.84 -9.58 -1.96
C LEU A 52 -1.42 -10.01 -0.56
N VAL A 53 -0.85 -11.21 -0.47
CA VAL A 53 -0.33 -11.78 0.78
C VAL A 53 1.18 -11.87 0.68
N GLN A 54 1.85 -11.30 1.66
CA GLN A 54 3.28 -11.42 1.90
C GLN A 54 3.49 -11.90 3.35
N GLU A 55 4.69 -12.37 3.70
CA GLU A 55 5.00 -12.85 5.05
C GLU A 55 4.56 -11.87 6.16
N LYS A 56 4.78 -10.58 5.95
CA LYS A 56 4.54 -9.53 6.94
C LYS A 56 3.25 -8.75 6.75
N PHE A 57 2.64 -8.79 5.57
CA PHE A 57 1.42 -8.01 5.34
C PHE A 57 0.40 -8.69 4.44
N VAL A 58 -0.83 -8.28 4.61
CA VAL A 58 -1.94 -8.60 3.73
C VAL A 58 -2.55 -7.30 3.22
N LEU A 59 -2.58 -7.11 1.90
CA LEU A 59 -3.24 -5.99 1.24
C LEU A 59 -4.53 -6.49 0.58
N THR A 60 -5.63 -5.76 0.79
CA THR A 60 -6.91 -6.00 0.12
C THR A 60 -7.40 -4.71 -0.51
N THR A 61 -7.84 -4.79 -1.76
CA THR A 61 -8.32 -3.65 -2.54
C THR A 61 -9.25 -4.12 -3.65
N ASP A 62 -9.97 -3.20 -4.30
CA ASP A 62 -10.70 -3.51 -5.52
C ASP A 62 -9.79 -3.54 -6.75
N THR A 63 -8.90 -2.55 -6.86
CA THR A 63 -8.03 -2.40 -8.04
C THR A 63 -6.60 -2.05 -7.63
N LEU A 64 -5.63 -2.76 -8.21
CA LEU A 64 -4.21 -2.58 -8.01
C LEU A 64 -3.48 -2.50 -9.35
N CYS A 65 -2.68 -1.45 -9.56
CA CYS A 65 -1.74 -1.35 -10.68
C CYS A 65 -0.33 -1.70 -10.21
N TYR A 66 0.40 -2.49 -10.97
CA TYR A 66 1.78 -2.85 -10.65
C TYR A 66 2.67 -2.69 -11.89
N ASN A 67 3.80 -2.06 -11.71
CA ASN A 67 4.83 -1.98 -12.75
C ASN A 67 5.96 -2.97 -12.43
N THR A 68 6.17 -3.93 -13.32
CA THR A 68 7.14 -5.02 -13.12
C THR A 68 8.59 -4.60 -13.38
N GLU A 69 8.82 -3.43 -13.97
CA GLU A 69 10.15 -2.87 -14.20
C GLU A 69 10.60 -1.96 -13.06
N THR A 70 9.68 -1.10 -12.57
CA THR A 70 9.97 -0.16 -11.48
C THR A 70 9.66 -0.71 -10.11
N TYR A 71 9.03 -1.88 -10.03
CA TYR A 71 8.57 -2.54 -8.80
C TYR A 71 7.59 -1.69 -7.97
N GLN A 72 6.84 -0.81 -8.62
CA GLN A 72 5.88 0.08 -7.96
C GLN A 72 4.46 -0.47 -8.06
N ALA A 73 3.81 -0.56 -6.91
CA ALA A 73 2.38 -0.83 -6.78
C ALA A 73 1.64 0.49 -6.53
N ASP A 74 0.72 0.85 -7.40
CA ASP A 74 -0.13 2.04 -7.25
C ASP A 74 -1.50 1.66 -6.68
N LEU A 75 -1.86 2.30 -5.57
CA LEU A 75 -3.16 2.19 -4.92
C LEU A 75 -4.11 3.18 -5.61
N VAL A 76 -5.11 2.67 -6.30
CA VAL A 76 -6.05 3.47 -7.12
C VAL A 76 -7.50 3.33 -6.66
N SER A 77 -7.74 2.58 -5.60
CA SER A 77 -9.03 2.37 -4.96
C SER A 77 -8.87 2.21 -3.45
N PRO A 78 -9.95 2.27 -2.65
CA PRO A 78 -9.88 2.04 -1.21
C PRO A 78 -9.17 0.74 -0.88
N THR A 79 -8.09 0.85 -0.12
CA THR A 79 -7.17 -0.23 0.19
C THR A 79 -7.00 -0.36 1.69
N THR A 80 -7.00 -1.59 2.17
CA THR A 80 -6.67 -1.95 3.55
C THR A 80 -5.40 -2.79 3.54
N ILE A 81 -4.40 -2.39 4.33
CA ILE A 81 -3.18 -3.15 4.54
C ILE A 81 -3.09 -3.51 6.02
N VAL A 82 -2.96 -4.78 6.33
CA VAL A 82 -2.70 -5.27 7.69
C VAL A 82 -1.25 -5.75 7.74
N TYR A 83 -0.43 -5.08 8.53
CA TYR A 83 1.00 -5.35 8.69
C TYR A 83 1.26 -6.00 10.06
N GLU A 84 1.96 -7.15 10.05
CA GLU A 84 2.33 -7.95 11.24
C GLU A 84 1.19 -8.21 12.23
N HIS A 85 -0.07 -8.17 11.78
CA HIS A 85 -1.30 -8.26 12.59
C HIS A 85 -1.48 -7.15 13.64
N GLU A 86 -0.61 -6.15 13.66
CA GLU A 86 -0.60 -5.08 14.66
C GLU A 86 -0.98 -3.73 14.08
N THR A 87 -0.66 -3.47 12.82
CA THR A 87 -0.92 -2.18 12.18
C THR A 87 -1.89 -2.34 11.01
N THR A 88 -2.97 -1.56 11.02
CA THR A 88 -3.91 -1.45 9.91
C THR A 88 -3.74 -0.11 9.24
N ILE A 89 -3.54 -0.11 7.92
CA ILE A 89 -3.42 1.09 7.08
C ILE A 89 -4.63 1.16 6.16
N LEU A 90 -5.31 2.30 6.17
CA LEU A 90 -6.43 2.62 5.29
C LEU A 90 -6.01 3.77 4.36
N SER A 91 -6.04 3.52 3.06
CA SER A 91 -5.68 4.52 2.04
C SER A 91 -6.54 4.34 0.79
N SER A 92 -6.87 5.44 0.13
CA SER A 92 -7.60 5.40 -1.15
C SER A 92 -6.69 5.64 -2.35
N ARG A 93 -5.53 6.25 -2.13
CA ARG A 93 -4.56 6.56 -3.17
C ARG A 93 -3.14 6.61 -2.60
N GLY A 94 -2.19 6.14 -3.37
CA GLY A 94 -0.79 6.15 -2.98
C GLY A 94 0.02 5.18 -3.81
N TRP A 95 1.22 4.90 -3.36
CA TRP A 95 2.08 3.89 -3.97
C TRP A 95 2.99 3.23 -2.92
N TYR A 96 3.40 2.02 -3.23
CA TYR A 96 4.42 1.26 -2.52
C TYR A 96 5.42 0.71 -3.53
N ASN A 97 6.69 0.88 -3.28
CA ASN A 97 7.77 0.29 -4.08
C ASN A 97 8.34 -0.93 -3.36
N THR A 98 8.22 -2.11 -3.97
CA THR A 98 8.59 -3.38 -3.34
C THR A 98 10.10 -3.62 -3.29
N ASP A 99 10.89 -2.91 -4.12
CA ASP A 99 12.36 -3.01 -4.15
C ASP A 99 13.00 -2.07 -3.11
N THR A 100 12.56 -0.82 -3.07
CA THR A 100 13.11 0.19 -2.15
C THR A 100 12.44 0.24 -0.79
N GLU A 101 11.34 -0.48 -0.59
CA GLU A 101 10.49 -0.48 0.60
C GLU A 101 10.02 0.93 1.02
N LYS A 102 9.85 1.82 0.03
CA LYS A 102 9.32 3.17 0.21
C LYS A 102 7.84 3.21 -0.13
N SER A 103 7.10 4.03 0.59
CA SER A 103 5.68 4.24 0.33
C SER A 103 5.26 5.69 0.49
N MET A 104 4.20 6.06 -0.21
CA MET A 104 3.51 7.32 -0.03
C MET A 104 2.00 7.08 -0.09
N LEU A 105 1.31 7.46 0.95
CA LEU A 105 -0.14 7.40 1.07
C LEU A 105 -0.69 8.81 0.95
N LEU A 106 -1.76 8.96 0.19
CA LEU A 106 -2.37 10.25 -0.15
C LEU A 106 -3.84 10.27 0.29
N ASP A 107 -4.49 11.43 0.13
CA ASP A 107 -5.93 11.61 0.34
C ASP A 107 -6.41 11.25 1.75
N ARG A 108 -5.70 11.76 2.74
CA ARG A 108 -6.04 11.61 4.16
C ARG A 108 -6.07 10.15 4.63
N SER A 109 -4.97 9.48 4.42
CA SER A 109 -4.80 8.10 4.88
C SER A 109 -4.72 7.99 6.40
N LYS A 110 -5.03 6.80 6.92
CA LYS A 110 -5.08 6.52 8.35
C LYS A 110 -4.27 5.27 8.68
N ILE A 111 -3.45 5.37 9.72
CA ILE A 111 -2.71 4.24 10.31
C ILE A 111 -3.27 3.99 11.70
N ILE A 112 -3.60 2.74 11.99
CA ILE A 112 -4.18 2.31 13.27
C ILE A 112 -3.32 1.19 13.81
N HIS A 113 -2.78 1.38 15.00
CA HIS A 113 -2.00 0.35 15.70
C HIS A 113 -2.82 -0.27 16.83
N THR A 114 -2.62 -1.55 17.12
CA THR A 114 -3.39 -2.30 18.13
C THR A 114 -3.19 -1.82 19.57
N ASP A 115 -2.12 -1.07 19.84
CA ASP A 115 -1.87 -0.43 21.14
C ASP A 115 -2.75 0.80 21.42
N GLY A 116 -3.58 1.19 20.45
CA GLY A 116 -4.47 2.34 20.56
C GLY A 116 -3.94 3.63 19.92
N MET A 117 -2.78 3.55 19.27
CA MET A 117 -2.25 4.68 18.49
C MET A 117 -2.94 4.76 17.13
N THR A 118 -3.29 5.98 16.75
CA THR A 118 -3.85 6.27 15.42
C THR A 118 -3.19 7.51 14.85
N LEU A 119 -2.79 7.44 13.58
CA LEU A 119 -2.20 8.56 12.85
C LEU A 119 -2.99 8.82 11.57
N THR A 120 -3.40 10.06 11.36
CA THR A 120 -4.08 10.51 10.14
C THR A 120 -3.34 11.71 9.57
N GLY A 121 -3.22 11.80 8.24
CA GLY A 121 -2.61 12.93 7.55
C GLY A 121 -2.95 12.94 6.07
N ASP A 122 -2.85 14.10 5.43
CA ASP A 122 -3.16 14.25 4.00
C ASP A 122 -2.15 13.51 3.13
N THR A 123 -0.88 13.50 3.55
CA THR A 123 0.20 12.74 2.92
C THR A 123 1.03 12.04 3.98
N ILE A 124 1.22 10.74 3.86
CA ILE A 124 2.07 9.94 4.73
C ILE A 124 3.15 9.28 3.87
N TYR A 125 4.40 9.65 4.09
CA TYR A 125 5.57 9.03 3.46
C TYR A 125 6.31 8.16 4.47
N TYR A 126 6.75 6.98 4.04
CA TYR A 126 7.55 6.09 4.85
C TYR A 126 8.67 5.45 4.02
N ASP A 127 9.87 5.49 4.56
CA ASP A 127 11.09 4.85 4.06
C ASP A 127 11.53 3.80 5.09
N LYS A 128 11.10 2.57 4.89
CA LYS A 128 11.31 1.48 5.84
C LYS A 128 12.80 1.15 6.01
N ALA A 129 13.56 1.18 4.92
CA ALA A 129 15.00 0.87 4.96
C ALA A 129 15.78 1.83 5.88
N ASN A 130 15.34 3.09 5.95
CA ASN A 130 15.94 4.12 6.78
C ASN A 130 15.19 4.37 8.10
N GLY A 131 14.05 3.70 8.33
CA GLY A 131 13.21 3.95 9.50
C GLY A 131 12.71 5.40 9.57
N TYR A 132 12.49 6.05 8.41
CA TYR A 132 12.09 7.44 8.33
C TYR A 132 10.62 7.58 7.91
N GLY A 133 9.84 8.29 8.72
CA GLY A 133 8.46 8.65 8.44
C GLY A 133 8.26 10.16 8.36
N LYS A 134 7.38 10.59 7.46
CA LYS A 134 6.96 11.99 7.31
C LYS A 134 5.47 12.08 7.04
N VAL A 135 4.80 12.95 7.77
CA VAL A 135 3.37 13.23 7.59
C VAL A 135 3.18 14.72 7.32
N LEU A 136 2.34 15.03 6.35
CA LEU A 136 2.02 16.40 5.95
C LEU A 136 0.52 16.60 5.88
N GLY A 137 0.08 17.77 6.32
CA GLY A 137 -1.27 18.31 6.21
C GLY A 137 -2.27 17.65 7.16
N HIS A 138 -2.99 18.46 7.91
CA HIS A 138 -4.10 18.11 8.80
C HIS A 138 -3.83 16.86 9.65
N ILE A 139 -2.67 16.84 10.30
CA ILE A 139 -2.23 15.73 11.13
C ILE A 139 -3.11 15.62 12.36
N GLU A 140 -3.56 14.41 12.64
CA GLU A 140 -4.19 14.02 13.89
C GLU A 140 -3.54 12.71 14.37
N SER A 141 -2.85 12.79 15.50
CA SER A 141 -2.25 11.64 16.18
C SER A 141 -2.97 11.42 17.50
N VAL A 142 -3.59 10.27 17.66
CA VAL A 142 -4.35 9.90 18.85
C VAL A 142 -3.67 8.75 19.56
N ASP A 143 -3.38 8.93 20.84
CA ASP A 143 -3.03 7.87 21.76
C ASP A 143 -4.22 7.63 22.70
N SER A 144 -5.00 6.62 22.41
CA SER A 144 -6.22 6.31 23.18
C SER A 144 -5.90 5.76 24.58
N THR A 145 -4.75 5.16 24.77
CA THR A 145 -4.30 4.60 26.06
C THR A 145 -3.98 5.70 27.05
N ASN A 146 -3.25 6.75 26.60
CA ASN A 146 -2.89 7.90 27.44
C ASN A 146 -3.87 9.08 27.32
N GLN A 147 -4.92 8.96 26.48
CA GLN A 147 -5.92 9.99 26.21
C GLN A 147 -5.29 11.29 25.69
N ILE A 148 -4.28 11.17 24.84
CA ILE A 148 -3.58 12.29 24.22
C ILE A 148 -3.98 12.40 22.76
N THR A 149 -4.27 13.63 22.30
CA THR A 149 -4.43 13.92 20.88
C THR A 149 -3.52 15.07 20.50
N LEU A 150 -2.74 14.87 19.45
CA LEU A 150 -1.85 15.90 18.89
C LEU A 150 -2.36 16.29 17.51
N TYR A 151 -2.33 17.57 17.22
CA TYR A 151 -2.65 18.14 15.92
C TYR A 151 -1.44 18.88 15.35
N GLY A 152 -1.31 18.92 14.03
CA GLY A 152 -0.25 19.67 13.37
C GLY A 152 -0.35 19.60 11.86
N ASN A 153 0.60 20.24 11.17
CA ASN A 153 0.68 20.25 9.72
C ASN A 153 1.91 19.55 9.15
N LYS A 154 2.91 19.31 9.99
CA LYS A 154 4.10 18.55 9.63
C LYS A 154 4.55 17.68 10.79
N SER A 155 4.85 16.42 10.51
CA SER A 155 5.50 15.50 11.45
C SER A 155 6.63 14.76 10.73
N GLU A 156 7.73 14.56 11.44
CA GLU A 156 8.82 13.69 10.99
C GLU A 156 9.25 12.79 12.15
N MET A 157 9.64 11.56 11.82
CA MET A 157 9.97 10.50 12.76
C MET A 157 11.16 9.69 12.23
N TRP A 158 12.10 9.37 13.11
CA TRP A 158 13.24 8.49 12.87
C TRP A 158 13.21 7.36 13.90
N GLU A 159 12.86 6.16 13.45
CA GLU A 159 12.68 4.99 14.32
C GLU A 159 13.98 4.58 15.01
N HIS A 160 15.10 4.64 14.28
CA HIS A 160 16.42 4.26 14.83
C HIS A 160 16.91 5.17 15.95
N ASP A 161 16.48 6.43 15.95
CA ASP A 161 16.86 7.43 16.93
C ASP A 161 15.79 7.62 18.03
N GLU A 162 14.67 6.88 17.93
CA GLU A 162 13.48 7.05 18.79
C GLU A 162 13.06 8.53 18.90
N HIS A 163 13.23 9.28 17.82
CA HIS A 163 13.01 10.73 17.77
C HIS A 163 11.95 11.10 16.74
N GLY A 164 11.10 12.04 17.12
CA GLY A 164 10.11 12.60 16.22
C GLY A 164 9.58 13.94 16.73
N TYR A 165 8.97 14.70 15.84
CA TYR A 165 8.32 15.96 16.19
C TYR A 165 7.06 16.21 15.35
N VAL A 166 6.17 17.02 15.89
CA VAL A 166 4.98 17.53 15.20
C VAL A 166 5.00 19.05 15.30
N THR A 167 4.75 19.74 14.20
CA THR A 167 4.70 21.21 14.14
C THR A 167 3.52 21.68 13.32
N ASP A 168 3.11 22.94 13.51
CA ASP A 168 2.08 23.64 12.72
C ASP A 168 2.65 24.43 11.55
N SER A 169 3.96 24.50 11.40
CA SER A 169 4.66 25.31 10.39
C SER A 169 5.60 24.47 9.52
#